data_9716fd0be5715eac1a14669ac4abd409
#
_entry.id   9716fd0be5715eac1a14669ac4abd409
#
_cell.length_a   1.000
_cell.length_b   1.000
_cell.length_c   1.000
_cell.angle_alpha   90.00
_cell.angle_beta   90.00
_cell.angle_gamma   90.00
#
_symmetry.space_group_name_H-M   'P 1'
#
loop_
_entity.id
_entity.type
_entity.pdbx_description
1 polymer ?
#
loop_
_entity_poly.entity_id
_entity_poly.type
_entity_poly.pdbx_seq_one_letter_code
_entity_poly.pdbx_strand_id
1 'polypeptide(L)'
;MRLDKFLKITRIIKRRTIAQQLCDSDNVLVNGKAQKPSYSIKKGDELVVKYFNNTIKAKVLEIPKESLKKEDIGDYVSFEN
;
A
#
# COMPACT_ATOMS: atom_id res chain seq x y z
N MET A 1 7.59 5.25 -6.85
CA MET A 1 6.36 4.52 -7.23
C MET A 1 5.15 5.14 -6.57
N ARG A 2 4.05 5.28 -7.30
CA ARG A 2 2.81 5.81 -6.76
C ARG A 2 2.23 4.86 -5.71
N LEU A 3 1.60 5.45 -4.70
CA LEU A 3 0.97 4.69 -3.60
C LEU A 3 -0.09 3.71 -4.12
N ASP A 4 -0.96 4.16 -5.03
CA ASP A 4 -2.01 3.30 -5.58
C ASP A 4 -1.44 2.09 -6.33
N LYS A 5 -0.36 2.30 -7.08
CA LYS A 5 0.32 1.22 -7.79
C LYS A 5 0.98 0.24 -6.82
N PHE A 6 1.62 0.75 -5.76
CA PHE A 6 2.25 -0.08 -4.75
C PHE A 6 1.21 -0.99 -4.06
N LEU A 7 0.06 -0.41 -3.69
CA LEU A 7 -1.02 -1.19 -3.04
C LEU A 7 -1.50 -2.34 -3.93
N LYS A 8 -1.59 -2.09 -5.24
CA LYS A 8 -2.01 -3.14 -6.18
C LYS A 8 -0.93 -4.19 -6.39
N ILE A 9 0.31 -3.76 -6.62
CA ILE A 9 1.42 -4.68 -6.91
C ILE A 9 1.67 -5.62 -5.73
N THR A 10 1.64 -5.11 -4.51
CA THR A 10 1.82 -5.91 -3.30
C THR A 10 0.57 -6.69 -2.91
N ARG A 11 -0.50 -6.54 -3.68
CA ARG A 11 -1.79 -7.22 -3.46
C ARG A 11 -2.44 -6.90 -2.12
N ILE A 12 -2.04 -5.79 -1.50
CA ILE A 12 -2.76 -5.25 -0.33
C ILE A 12 -4.19 -4.93 -0.76
N ILE A 13 -4.32 -4.29 -1.92
CA ILE A 13 -5.61 -4.05 -2.58
C ILE A 13 -5.53 -4.64 -3.99
N LYS A 14 -6.43 -5.54 -4.35
CA LYS A 14 -6.36 -6.28 -5.61
C LYS A 14 -6.59 -5.41 -6.84
N ARG A 15 -7.37 -4.32 -6.72
CA ARG A 15 -7.72 -3.44 -7.85
C ARG A 15 -7.21 -2.04 -7.59
N ARG A 16 -6.48 -1.50 -8.58
CA ARG A 16 -5.92 -0.15 -8.47
C ARG A 16 -6.98 0.93 -8.31
N THR A 17 -8.15 0.77 -8.97
CA THR A 17 -9.26 1.71 -8.83
C THR A 17 -9.76 1.78 -7.39
N ILE A 18 -9.84 0.64 -6.71
CA ILE A 18 -10.23 0.59 -5.31
C ILE A 18 -9.16 1.26 -4.44
N ALA A 19 -7.88 1.01 -4.75
CA ALA A 19 -6.78 1.67 -4.04
C ALA A 19 -6.88 3.20 -4.17
N GLN A 20 -7.19 3.70 -5.37
CA GLN A 20 -7.38 5.13 -5.61
C GLN A 20 -8.54 5.69 -4.79
N GLN A 21 -9.67 4.98 -4.77
CA GLN A 21 -10.84 5.39 -3.99
C GLN A 21 -10.54 5.46 -2.50
N LEU A 22 -9.81 4.48 -1.98
CA LEU A 22 -9.44 4.46 -0.57
C LEU A 22 -8.51 5.64 -0.22
N CYS A 23 -7.55 5.93 -1.08
CA CYS A 23 -6.68 7.09 -0.89
C CYS A 23 -7.48 8.39 -0.92
N ASP A 24 -8.39 8.54 -1.89
CA ASP A 24 -9.20 9.75 -2.04
C ASP A 24 -10.17 9.95 -0.87
N SER A 25 -10.53 8.88 -0.19
CA SER A 25 -11.43 8.91 0.97
C SER A 25 -10.66 8.99 2.31
N ASP A 26 -9.36 9.28 2.26
CA ASP A 26 -8.49 9.37 3.43
C ASP A 26 -8.40 8.06 4.24
N ASN A 27 -8.61 6.93 3.57
CA ASN A 27 -8.57 5.61 4.20
C ASN A 27 -7.20 4.92 4.07
N VAL A 28 -6.23 5.60 3.48
CA VAL A 28 -4.85 5.11 3.42
C VAL A 28 -3.94 6.13 4.09
N LEU A 29 -3.31 5.72 5.17
CA LEU A 29 -2.37 6.56 5.91
C LEU A 29 -0.96 6.08 5.64
N VAL A 30 -0.05 7.03 5.44
CA VAL A 30 1.38 6.76 5.32
C VAL A 30 2.08 7.52 6.43
N ASN A 31 2.73 6.79 7.31
CA ASN A 31 3.37 7.36 8.51
C ASN A 31 2.39 8.19 9.33
N GLY A 32 1.15 7.70 9.44
CA GLY A 32 0.10 8.34 10.24
C GLY A 32 -0.65 9.47 9.55
N LYS A 33 -0.36 9.75 8.29
CA LYS A 33 -0.98 10.86 7.56
C LYS A 33 -1.65 10.37 6.28
N ALA A 34 -2.90 10.78 6.04
CA ALA A 34 -3.62 10.43 4.81
C ALA A 34 -2.90 11.00 3.60
N GLN A 35 -2.72 10.17 2.57
CA GLN A 35 -2.03 10.55 1.35
C GLN A 35 -2.88 10.26 0.13
N LYS A 36 -2.65 11.03 -0.94
CA LYS A 36 -3.33 10.85 -2.22
C LYS A 36 -2.75 9.67 -3.00
N PRO A 37 -3.48 9.14 -4.01
CA PRO A 37 -3.00 8.01 -4.80
C PRO A 37 -1.65 8.24 -5.46
N SER A 38 -1.35 9.49 -5.79
CA SER A 38 -0.09 9.87 -6.46
C SER A 38 1.10 10.01 -5.51
N TYR A 39 0.88 9.87 -4.20
CA TYR A 39 1.97 9.94 -3.24
C TYR A 39 3.08 8.95 -3.62
N SER A 40 4.33 9.40 -3.58
CA SER A 40 5.48 8.57 -3.90
C SER A 40 5.91 7.76 -2.67
N ILE A 41 5.64 6.46 -2.72
CA ILE A 41 5.96 5.57 -1.59
C ILE A 41 7.47 5.37 -1.49
N LYS A 42 7.96 5.24 -0.26
CA LYS A 42 9.39 5.11 0.02
C LYS A 42 9.66 3.92 0.94
N LYS A 43 10.84 3.38 0.82
CA LYS A 43 11.33 2.36 1.73
C LYS A 43 11.24 2.86 3.18
N GLY A 44 10.70 2.04 4.07
CA GLY A 44 10.51 2.39 5.47
C GLY A 44 9.17 3.02 5.80
N ASP A 45 8.37 3.39 4.79
CA ASP A 45 7.05 3.95 5.05
C ASP A 45 6.15 2.91 5.74
N GLU A 46 5.36 3.39 6.70
CA GLU A 46 4.38 2.57 7.40
C GLU A 46 3.00 2.88 6.86
N LEU A 47 2.30 1.84 6.40
CA LEU A 47 1.00 1.96 5.78
C LEU A 47 -0.09 1.48 6.72
N VAL A 48 -1.19 2.22 6.78
CA VAL A 48 -2.44 1.78 7.41
C VAL A 48 -3.53 1.93 6.37
N VAL A 49 -4.16 0.83 5.99
CA VAL A 49 -5.23 0.81 4.99
C VAL A 49 -6.52 0.38 5.68
N LYS A 50 -7.51 1.26 5.67
CA LYS A 50 -8.84 0.99 6.21
C LYS A 50 -9.73 0.54 5.05
N TYR A 51 -10.08 -0.74 5.04
CA TYR A 51 -10.83 -1.37 3.96
C TYR A 51 -12.02 -2.13 4.52
N PHE A 52 -13.21 -1.64 4.28
CA PHE A 52 -14.44 -2.15 4.92
C PHE A 52 -14.29 -2.16 6.45
N ASN A 53 -14.49 -3.32 7.07
CA ASN A 53 -14.34 -3.48 8.52
C ASN A 53 -12.95 -3.93 8.93
N ASN A 54 -12.00 -3.93 7.97
CA ASN A 54 -10.64 -4.39 8.22
C ASN A 54 -9.66 -3.22 8.22
N THR A 55 -8.65 -3.35 9.06
CA THR A 55 -7.51 -2.43 9.05
C THR A 55 -6.26 -3.25 8.76
N ILE A 56 -5.58 -2.90 7.66
CA ILE A 56 -4.35 -3.57 7.26
C ILE A 56 -3.20 -2.65 7.61
N LYS A 57 -2.24 -3.16 8.38
CA LYS A 57 -1.03 -2.44 8.72
C LYS A 57 0.16 -3.13 8.08
N ALA A 58 1.00 -2.36 7.41
CA ALA A 58 2.14 -2.91 6.70
C ALA A 58 3.30 -1.92 6.69
N LYS A 59 4.51 -2.45 6.57
CA LYS A 59 5.71 -1.64 6.43
C LYS A 59 6.35 -1.90 5.08
N VAL A 60 6.76 -0.84 4.39
CA VAL A 60 7.45 -0.94 3.10
C VAL A 60 8.90 -1.32 3.35
N LEU A 61 9.28 -2.51 2.91
CA LEU A 61 10.65 -3.01 3.06
C LEU A 61 11.52 -2.60 1.88
N GLU A 62 10.94 -2.59 0.69
CA GLU A 62 11.65 -2.25 -0.53
C GLU A 62 10.65 -1.77 -1.58
N ILE A 63 11.12 -1.00 -2.57
CA ILE A 63 10.26 -0.54 -3.66
C ILE A 63 10.45 -1.45 -4.86
N PRO A 64 9.39 -2.15 -5.33
CA PRO A 64 9.50 -3.01 -6.49
C PRO A 64 9.64 -2.19 -7.77
N LYS A 65 10.37 -2.71 -8.73
CA LYS A 65 10.55 -2.07 -10.03
C LYS A 65 9.40 -2.40 -10.99
N GLU A 66 8.82 -3.58 -10.83
CA GLU A 66 7.78 -4.11 -11.70
C GLU A 66 6.76 -4.91 -10.88
N SER A 67 5.79 -5.50 -11.58
CA SER A 67 4.84 -6.40 -10.95
C SER A 67 5.55 -7.56 -10.24
N LEU A 68 5.06 -7.92 -9.07
CA LEU A 68 5.64 -8.96 -8.25
C LEU A 68 4.90 -10.28 -8.42
N LYS A 69 5.64 -11.37 -8.33
CA LYS A 69 5.03 -12.68 -8.12
C LYS A 69 4.54 -12.76 -6.68
N LYS A 70 3.50 -13.57 -6.46
CA LYS A 70 2.92 -13.74 -5.13
C LYS A 70 3.98 -14.13 -4.09
N GLU A 71 4.92 -14.97 -4.46
CA GLU A 71 5.99 -15.46 -3.57
C GLU A 71 7.01 -14.39 -3.21
N ASP A 72 7.11 -13.30 -3.99
CA ASP A 72 8.10 -12.23 -3.78
C ASP A 72 7.57 -11.09 -2.92
N ILE A 73 6.26 -11.05 -2.65
CA ILE A 73 5.63 -9.94 -1.95
C ILE A 73 6.24 -9.71 -0.57
N GLY A 74 6.56 -10.79 0.14
CA GLY A 74 7.16 -10.71 1.48
C GLY A 74 8.53 -10.04 1.53
N ASP A 75 9.21 -9.91 0.39
CA ASP A 75 10.50 -9.19 0.32
C ASP A 75 10.30 -7.68 0.23
N TYR A 76 9.10 -7.22 -0.07
CA TYR A 76 8.80 -5.82 -0.32
C TYR A 76 7.88 -5.20 0.71
N VAL A 77 7.09 -6.01 1.40
CA VAL A 77 6.16 -5.51 2.40
C VAL A 77 6.07 -6.50 3.56
N SER A 78 6.07 -5.96 4.79
CA SER A 78 5.87 -6.74 6.01
C SER A 78 4.53 -6.35 6.62
N PHE A 79 3.64 -7.33 6.76
CA PHE A 79 2.34 -7.08 7.38
C PHE A 79 2.46 -7.12 8.90
N GLU A 80 1.85 -6.16 9.56
CA GLU A 80 1.79 -6.07 11.02
C GLU A 80 0.39 -6.46 11.49
N ASN A 81 0.34 -7.26 12.53
CA ASN A 81 -0.94 -7.66 13.12
C ASN A 81 -1.21 -6.90 14.40
#